data_2fb17670e7108ccdfdfbb8e9da504b37
#
_entry.id   2fb17670e7108ccdfdfbb8e9da504b37
#
_cell.length_a   1.000
_cell.length_b   1.000
_cell.length_c   1.000
_cell.angle_alpha   90.00
_cell.angle_beta   90.00
_cell.angle_gamma   90.00
#
_symmetry.space_group_name_H-M   'P 1'
#
loop_
_entity.id
_entity.type
_entity.pdbx_description
1 polymer ?
#
loop_
_entity_poly.entity_id
_entity_poly.type
_entity_poly.pdbx_seq_one_letter_code
_entity_poly.pdbx_strand_id
1 'polypeptide(L)'
;MRITDLLDKRSIYLGAKVSSKEETLDRAVALMAESGKIADVDTYRKGVYAREQEGTTGIGEGIAIPHCKSAAVKQAGLAAMVIPDGVDFDSLDGEPVHLLFLIAAPDTADNVHLDVLSKLSVLLMDEDFTNALKSAKTVDEFLSIIDKAENGDAKQEEIPTISEATCLLYTSDAADDLT
;
A
#
# COMPACT_ATOMS: atom_id res chain seq x y z
N MET A 1 -7.02 11.94 -6.11
CA MET A 1 -7.35 10.58 -5.66
C MET A 1 -6.81 10.35 -4.25
N ARG A 2 -7.65 9.87 -3.38
CA ARG A 2 -7.27 9.65 -1.98
C ARG A 2 -7.21 8.16 -1.71
N ILE A 3 -6.28 7.75 -0.84
CA ILE A 3 -6.14 6.34 -0.47
C ILE A 3 -7.42 5.82 0.17
N THR A 4 -8.07 6.63 1.02
CA THR A 4 -9.31 6.23 1.67
C THR A 4 -10.48 6.04 0.68
N ASP A 5 -10.42 6.67 -0.48
CA ASP A 5 -11.44 6.46 -1.52
C ASP A 5 -11.28 5.08 -2.18
N LEU A 6 -10.07 4.53 -2.16
CA LEU A 6 -9.76 3.26 -2.79
C LEU A 6 -9.90 2.09 -1.83
N LEU A 7 -9.82 2.34 -0.52
CA LEU A 7 -9.78 1.31 0.50
C LEU A 7 -11.17 1.12 1.13
N ASP A 8 -11.88 0.09 0.69
CA ASP A 8 -13.19 -0.27 1.22
C ASP A 8 -13.05 -0.88 2.62
N LYS A 9 -13.99 -0.57 3.52
CA LYS A 9 -13.98 -1.12 4.88
C LYS A 9 -13.97 -2.64 4.89
N ARG A 10 -14.63 -3.27 3.92
CA ARG A 10 -14.71 -4.73 3.80
C ARG A 10 -13.37 -5.34 3.36
N SER A 11 -12.46 -4.52 2.89
CA SER A 11 -11.15 -4.97 2.41
C SER A 11 -10.03 -4.76 3.42
N ILE A 12 -10.38 -4.50 4.69
CA ILE A 12 -9.42 -4.30 5.78
C ILE A 12 -9.55 -5.45 6.77
N TYR A 13 -8.45 -6.15 7.03
CA TYR A 13 -8.41 -7.26 7.97
C TYR A 13 -7.37 -6.97 9.05
N LEU A 14 -7.86 -6.61 10.25
CA LEU A 14 -7.03 -6.34 11.41
C LEU A 14 -6.90 -7.62 12.24
N GLY A 15 -5.72 -7.85 12.80
CA GLY A 15 -5.49 -9.05 13.59
C GLY A 15 -5.44 -10.32 12.73
N ALA A 16 -4.95 -10.19 11.50
CA ALA A 16 -4.88 -11.30 10.56
C ALA A 16 -3.95 -12.40 11.06
N LYS A 17 -4.38 -13.65 10.87
CA LYS A 17 -3.58 -14.84 11.21
C LYS A 17 -3.31 -15.61 9.94
N VAL A 18 -2.09 -15.49 9.45
CA VAL A 18 -1.64 -16.18 8.23
C VAL A 18 -0.28 -16.80 8.53
N SER A 19 0.00 -17.94 7.92
CA SER A 19 1.22 -18.70 8.21
C SER A 19 2.21 -18.75 7.07
N SER A 20 1.84 -18.27 5.87
CA SER A 20 2.73 -18.28 4.72
C SER A 20 2.46 -17.09 3.82
N LYS A 21 3.42 -16.81 2.95
CA LYS A 21 3.28 -15.77 1.93
C LYS A 21 2.09 -16.06 1.01
N GLU A 22 1.95 -17.31 0.61
CA GLU A 22 0.86 -17.72 -0.28
C GLU A 22 -0.49 -17.52 0.37
N GLU A 23 -0.63 -17.94 1.62
CA GLU A 23 -1.88 -17.73 2.37
C GLU A 23 -2.18 -16.24 2.51
N THR A 24 -1.15 -15.44 2.75
CA THR A 24 -1.29 -13.99 2.88
C THR A 24 -1.81 -13.37 1.58
N LEU A 25 -1.23 -13.75 0.45
CA LEU A 25 -1.66 -13.25 -0.85
C LEU A 25 -3.08 -13.68 -1.18
N ASP A 26 -3.42 -14.94 -0.92
CA ASP A 26 -4.78 -15.43 -1.15
C ASP A 26 -5.80 -14.66 -0.32
N ARG A 27 -5.48 -14.41 0.94
CA ARG A 27 -6.38 -13.67 1.83
C ARG A 27 -6.53 -12.22 1.37
N ALA A 28 -5.43 -11.60 0.95
CA ALA A 28 -5.46 -10.22 0.46
C ALA A 28 -6.33 -10.11 -0.80
N VAL A 29 -6.20 -11.06 -1.72
CA VAL A 29 -7.03 -11.10 -2.93
C VAL A 29 -8.50 -11.27 -2.57
N ALA A 30 -8.81 -12.13 -1.60
CA ALA A 30 -10.19 -12.32 -1.14
C ALA A 30 -10.76 -11.03 -0.56
N LEU A 31 -9.96 -10.29 0.21
CA LEU A 31 -10.36 -9.00 0.76
C LEU A 31 -10.64 -7.98 -0.35
N MET A 32 -9.81 -7.97 -1.38
CA MET A 32 -10.02 -7.08 -2.53
C MET A 32 -11.32 -7.45 -3.24
N ALA A 33 -11.61 -8.74 -3.38
CA ALA A 33 -12.82 -9.22 -4.04
C ALA A 33 -14.09 -8.77 -3.30
N GLU A 34 -14.00 -8.61 -1.98
CA GLU A 34 -15.14 -8.14 -1.18
C GLU A 34 -15.59 -6.74 -1.56
N SER A 35 -14.70 -5.93 -2.12
CA SER A 35 -15.04 -4.58 -2.55
C SER A 35 -15.90 -4.55 -3.83
N GLY A 36 -15.99 -5.68 -4.54
CA GLY A 36 -16.70 -5.75 -5.81
C GLY A 36 -15.95 -5.14 -6.98
N LYS A 37 -14.69 -4.80 -6.80
CA LYS A 37 -13.88 -4.13 -7.83
C LYS A 37 -13.19 -5.10 -8.78
N ILE A 38 -13.24 -6.39 -8.50
CA ILE A 38 -12.58 -7.43 -9.30
C ILE A 38 -13.64 -8.20 -10.10
N ALA A 39 -13.48 -8.24 -11.42
CA ALA A 39 -14.39 -8.95 -12.30
C ALA A 39 -14.11 -10.45 -12.33
N ASP A 40 -12.82 -10.83 -12.31
CA ASP A 40 -12.38 -12.23 -12.34
C ASP A 40 -11.29 -12.41 -11.28
N VAL A 41 -11.69 -12.95 -10.13
CA VAL A 41 -10.81 -13.11 -8.97
C VAL A 41 -9.63 -14.02 -9.28
N ASP A 42 -9.88 -15.14 -9.97
CA ASP A 42 -8.80 -16.09 -10.29
C ASP A 42 -7.74 -15.47 -11.20
N THR A 43 -8.17 -14.73 -12.22
CA THR A 43 -7.25 -14.05 -13.13
C THR A 43 -6.44 -13.00 -12.39
N TYR A 44 -7.08 -12.22 -11.53
CA TYR A 44 -6.39 -11.22 -10.73
C TYR A 44 -5.36 -11.88 -9.80
N ARG A 45 -5.76 -12.95 -9.11
CA ARG A 45 -4.87 -13.68 -8.21
C ARG A 45 -3.63 -14.18 -8.94
N LYS A 46 -3.81 -14.76 -10.13
CA LYS A 46 -2.68 -15.24 -10.94
C LYS A 46 -1.73 -14.10 -11.30
N GLY A 47 -2.28 -12.92 -11.60
CA GLY A 47 -1.49 -11.73 -11.88
C GLY A 47 -0.68 -11.29 -10.68
N VAL A 48 -1.26 -11.32 -9.48
CA VAL A 48 -0.58 -10.98 -8.24
C VAL A 48 0.59 -11.94 -7.99
N TYR A 49 0.35 -13.24 -8.15
CA TYR A 49 1.41 -14.24 -7.99
C TYR A 49 2.52 -14.06 -9.02
N ALA A 50 2.16 -13.79 -10.27
CA ALA A 50 3.15 -13.57 -11.34
C ALA A 50 4.04 -12.37 -11.02
N ARG A 51 3.45 -11.27 -10.54
CA ARG A 51 4.21 -10.09 -10.15
C ARG A 51 5.16 -10.39 -8.99
N GLU A 52 4.69 -11.15 -8.03
CA GLU A 52 5.47 -11.49 -6.84
C GLU A 52 6.67 -12.38 -7.21
N GLN A 53 6.53 -13.21 -8.24
CA GLN A 53 7.61 -14.05 -8.73
C GLN A 53 8.73 -13.27 -9.41
N GLU A 54 8.42 -12.08 -9.92
CA GLU A 54 9.44 -11.20 -10.51
C GLU A 54 10.36 -10.61 -9.46
N GLY A 55 9.89 -10.52 -8.22
CA GLY A 55 10.63 -9.98 -7.10
C GLY A 55 9.67 -9.67 -5.98
N THR A 56 10.13 -9.84 -4.75
CA THR A 56 9.27 -9.63 -3.59
C THR A 56 8.77 -8.19 -3.49
N THR A 57 7.52 -8.02 -3.08
CA THR A 57 6.96 -6.71 -2.74
C THR A 57 7.08 -6.40 -1.25
N GLY A 58 7.73 -7.27 -0.49
CA GLY A 58 8.12 -6.99 0.89
C GLY A 58 9.28 -6.02 0.90
N ILE A 59 8.99 -4.75 1.12
CA ILE A 59 9.98 -3.66 0.98
C ILE A 59 10.86 -3.47 2.21
N GLY A 60 10.62 -4.23 3.27
CA GLY A 60 11.36 -4.14 4.51
C GLY A 60 10.56 -3.42 5.57
N GLU A 61 11.11 -3.41 6.79
CA GLU A 61 10.50 -2.76 7.96
C GLU A 61 9.09 -3.25 8.27
N GLY A 62 8.83 -4.51 7.93
CA GLY A 62 7.56 -5.15 8.23
C GLY A 62 6.44 -4.80 7.26
N ILE A 63 6.75 -4.27 6.08
CA ILE A 63 5.75 -3.78 5.12
C ILE A 63 5.84 -4.53 3.80
N ALA A 64 4.68 -4.85 3.22
CA ALA A 64 4.59 -5.40 1.87
C ALA A 64 3.52 -4.63 1.08
N ILE A 65 3.77 -4.43 -0.21
CA ILE A 65 2.86 -3.73 -1.10
C ILE A 65 2.64 -4.50 -2.41
N PRO A 66 2.08 -5.73 -2.33
CA PRO A 66 1.80 -6.47 -3.57
C PRO A 66 0.83 -5.69 -4.43
N HIS A 67 0.98 -5.80 -5.74
CA HIS A 67 0.16 -5.05 -6.67
C HIS A 67 0.06 -5.76 -8.00
N CYS A 68 -1.03 -5.50 -8.71
CA CYS A 68 -1.23 -6.07 -10.02
C CYS A 68 -2.16 -5.18 -10.85
N LYS A 69 -1.73 -4.91 -12.07
CA LYS A 69 -2.53 -4.24 -13.09
C LYS A 69 -3.11 -5.35 -13.98
N SER A 70 -4.44 -5.40 -14.09
CA SER A 70 -5.10 -6.52 -14.77
C SER A 70 -6.42 -6.10 -15.39
N ALA A 71 -6.72 -6.70 -16.55
CA ALA A 71 -8.02 -6.54 -17.19
C ALA A 71 -9.15 -7.11 -16.33
N ALA A 72 -8.83 -7.98 -15.37
CA ALA A 72 -9.79 -8.52 -14.43
C ALA A 72 -10.24 -7.53 -13.37
N VAL A 73 -9.59 -6.38 -13.28
CA VAL A 73 -9.93 -5.32 -12.32
C VAL A 73 -10.87 -4.33 -12.99
N LYS A 74 -12.04 -4.12 -12.39
CA LYS A 74 -13.04 -3.16 -12.91
C LYS A 74 -12.71 -1.73 -12.51
N GLN A 75 -12.19 -1.56 -11.32
CA GLN A 75 -11.95 -0.26 -10.69
C GLN A 75 -10.73 -0.36 -9.80
N ALA A 76 -9.92 0.69 -9.75
CA ALA A 76 -8.78 0.72 -8.85
C ALA A 76 -9.23 0.55 -7.40
N GLY A 77 -8.48 -0.20 -6.62
CA GLY A 77 -8.80 -0.44 -5.23
C GLY A 77 -7.61 -0.86 -4.41
N LEU A 78 -7.82 -0.85 -3.09
CA LEU A 78 -6.82 -1.28 -2.11
C LEU A 78 -7.45 -2.29 -1.17
N ALA A 79 -6.62 -3.17 -0.65
CA ALA A 79 -6.95 -4.01 0.50
C ALA A 79 -5.80 -3.90 1.49
N ALA A 80 -6.10 -4.04 2.77
CA ALA A 80 -5.09 -3.89 3.81
C ALA A 80 -5.21 -5.00 4.84
N MET A 81 -4.05 -5.42 5.36
CA MET A 81 -3.99 -6.43 6.43
C MET A 81 -2.99 -5.97 7.47
N VAL A 82 -3.36 -6.14 8.74
CA VAL A 82 -2.43 -6.01 9.86
C VAL A 82 -2.24 -7.42 10.43
N ILE A 83 -0.98 -7.87 10.46
CA ILE A 83 -0.59 -9.23 10.85
C ILE A 83 0.24 -9.14 12.11
N PRO A 84 -0.39 -9.23 13.31
CA PRO A 84 0.34 -9.00 14.57
C PRO A 84 1.52 -9.94 14.79
N ASP A 85 1.40 -11.20 14.41
CA ASP A 85 2.48 -12.18 14.57
C ASP A 85 3.52 -12.12 13.47
N GLY A 86 3.22 -11.40 12.39
CA GLY A 86 4.09 -11.33 11.23
C GLY A 86 4.03 -12.56 10.35
N VAL A 87 4.48 -12.42 9.13
CA VAL A 87 4.58 -13.54 8.17
C VAL A 87 5.81 -13.36 7.31
N ASP A 88 6.48 -14.47 7.02
CA ASP A 88 7.62 -14.44 6.12
C ASP A 88 7.15 -14.16 4.70
N PHE A 89 7.59 -13.05 4.15
CA PHE A 89 7.18 -12.58 2.82
C PHE A 89 8.37 -12.46 1.87
N ASP A 90 9.50 -13.08 2.21
CA ASP A 90 10.75 -12.95 1.46
C ASP A 90 11.14 -11.49 1.28
N SER A 91 10.93 -10.70 2.32
CA SER A 91 11.20 -9.25 2.30
C SER A 91 12.67 -8.96 2.01
N LEU A 92 12.93 -7.81 1.43
CA LEU A 92 14.28 -7.40 1.05
C LEU A 92 15.26 -7.39 2.22
N ASP A 93 14.77 -7.12 3.42
CA ASP A 93 15.61 -7.12 4.64
C ASP A 93 15.50 -8.43 5.44
N GLY A 94 14.74 -9.39 4.94
CA GLY A 94 14.56 -10.68 5.63
C GLY A 94 13.63 -10.66 6.81
N GLU A 95 13.01 -9.51 7.12
CA GLU A 95 12.13 -9.37 8.28
C GLU A 95 10.69 -9.76 7.96
N PRO A 96 9.91 -10.25 8.95
CA PRO A 96 8.51 -10.61 8.70
C PRO A 96 7.66 -9.39 8.41
N VAL A 97 6.58 -9.61 7.66
CA VAL A 97 5.63 -8.56 7.32
C VAL A 97 4.51 -8.50 8.37
N HIS A 98 4.23 -7.31 8.86
CA HIS A 98 3.16 -7.04 9.81
C HIS A 98 2.07 -6.14 9.22
N LEU A 99 2.35 -5.44 8.12
CA LEU A 99 1.43 -4.52 7.47
C LEU A 99 1.51 -4.73 5.95
N LEU A 100 0.37 -4.99 5.34
CA LEU A 100 0.32 -5.27 3.90
C LEU A 100 -0.76 -4.41 3.25
N PHE A 101 -0.43 -3.83 2.10
CA PHE A 101 -1.40 -3.16 1.22
C PHE A 101 -1.35 -3.81 -0.15
N LEU A 102 -2.49 -4.35 -0.58
CA LEU A 102 -2.64 -4.91 -1.92
C LEU A 102 -3.26 -3.84 -2.82
N ILE A 103 -2.69 -3.65 -3.99
CA ILE A 103 -3.16 -2.65 -4.96
C ILE A 103 -3.71 -3.37 -6.18
N ALA A 104 -4.92 -3.00 -6.59
CA ALA A 104 -5.53 -3.47 -7.82
C ALA A 104 -5.76 -2.29 -8.74
N ALA A 105 -5.39 -2.43 -10.01
CA ALA A 105 -5.59 -1.39 -11.01
C ALA A 105 -6.08 -1.99 -12.32
N PRO A 106 -7.03 -1.33 -12.99
CA PRO A 106 -7.47 -1.76 -14.32
C PRO A 106 -6.32 -1.71 -15.32
N ASP A 107 -6.38 -2.58 -16.30
CA ASP A 107 -5.39 -2.60 -17.38
C ASP A 107 -5.78 -1.56 -18.44
N THR A 108 -5.61 -0.30 -18.10
CA THR A 108 -5.91 0.83 -18.96
C THR A 108 -4.62 1.63 -19.24
N ALA A 109 -4.72 2.63 -20.09
CA ALA A 109 -3.57 3.49 -20.39
C ALA A 109 -3.15 4.34 -19.18
N ASP A 110 -4.02 4.49 -18.20
CA ASP A 110 -3.74 5.29 -17.01
C ASP A 110 -2.75 4.57 -16.09
N ASN A 111 -1.89 5.35 -15.44
CA ASN A 111 -0.92 4.82 -14.49
C ASN A 111 -1.38 4.98 -13.05
N VAL A 112 -2.67 4.69 -12.81
CA VAL A 112 -3.29 4.83 -11.48
C VAL A 112 -2.53 4.03 -10.43
N HIS A 113 -2.11 2.81 -10.77
CA HIS A 113 -1.39 1.96 -9.82
C HIS A 113 -0.05 2.57 -9.39
N LEU A 114 0.61 3.30 -10.30
CA LEU A 114 1.87 3.96 -9.97
C LEU A 114 1.65 5.15 -9.04
N ASP A 115 0.56 5.90 -9.27
CA ASP A 115 0.20 7.04 -8.41
C ASP A 115 -0.11 6.56 -6.99
N VAL A 116 -0.90 5.50 -6.87
CA VAL A 116 -1.26 4.92 -5.57
C VAL A 116 -0.02 4.37 -4.87
N LEU A 117 0.81 3.65 -5.62
CA LEU A 117 2.04 3.07 -5.10
C LEU A 117 2.97 4.16 -4.56
N SER A 118 3.12 5.25 -5.31
CA SER A 118 3.94 6.39 -4.92
C SER A 118 3.43 7.04 -3.63
N LYS A 119 2.13 7.30 -3.55
CA LYS A 119 1.53 7.88 -2.35
C LYS A 119 1.71 7.00 -1.13
N LEU A 120 1.41 5.71 -1.28
CA LEU A 120 1.58 4.75 -0.19
C LEU A 120 3.02 4.67 0.26
N SER A 121 3.95 4.64 -0.69
CA SER A 121 5.37 4.53 -0.36
C SER A 121 5.84 5.70 0.48
N VAL A 122 5.40 6.91 0.15
CA VAL A 122 5.75 8.10 0.93
C VAL A 122 5.20 8.02 2.35
N LEU A 123 3.92 7.67 2.48
CA LEU A 123 3.30 7.55 3.81
C LEU A 123 3.93 6.46 4.65
N LEU A 124 4.26 5.33 4.03
CA LEU A 124 4.81 4.17 4.73
C LEU A 124 6.27 4.37 5.15
N MET A 125 6.92 5.42 4.68
CA MET A 125 8.25 5.78 5.17
C MET A 125 8.20 6.43 6.56
N ASP A 126 7.03 6.88 6.99
CA ASP A 126 6.85 7.47 8.30
C ASP A 126 6.57 6.35 9.31
N GLU A 127 7.52 6.14 10.21
CA GLU A 127 7.46 5.08 11.22
C GLU A 127 6.28 5.28 12.17
N ASP A 128 5.99 6.51 12.56
CA ASP A 128 4.85 6.81 13.43
C ASP A 128 3.53 6.43 12.75
N PHE A 129 3.42 6.69 11.46
CA PHE A 129 2.25 6.33 10.68
C PHE A 129 2.06 4.81 10.64
N THR A 130 3.12 4.06 10.31
CA THR A 130 3.02 2.60 10.21
C THR A 130 2.74 1.97 11.58
N ASN A 131 3.33 2.51 12.64
CA ASN A 131 3.09 2.02 14.00
C ASN A 131 1.64 2.27 14.41
N ALA A 132 1.08 3.42 14.07
CA ALA A 132 -0.31 3.74 14.34
C ALA A 132 -1.26 2.77 13.61
N LEU A 133 -0.97 2.47 12.36
CA LEU A 133 -1.77 1.52 11.59
C LEU A 133 -1.73 0.12 12.20
N LYS A 134 -0.54 -0.33 12.59
CA LYS A 134 -0.38 -1.66 13.20
C LYS A 134 -1.09 -1.75 14.55
N SER A 135 -1.30 -0.62 15.22
CA SER A 135 -1.95 -0.57 16.53
C SER A 135 -3.44 -0.28 16.45
N ALA A 136 -3.98 0.01 15.27
CA ALA A 136 -5.40 0.31 15.11
C ALA A 136 -6.25 -0.89 15.54
N LYS A 137 -7.30 -0.63 16.29
CA LYS A 137 -8.17 -1.68 16.84
C LYS A 137 -9.46 -1.84 16.07
N THR A 138 -9.83 -0.84 15.28
CA THR A 138 -11.04 -0.88 14.47
C THR A 138 -10.72 -0.42 13.06
N VAL A 139 -11.56 -0.85 12.10
CA VAL A 139 -11.43 -0.45 10.70
C VAL A 139 -11.59 1.07 10.57
N ASP A 140 -12.51 1.66 11.32
CA ASP A 140 -12.73 3.11 11.30
C ASP A 140 -11.49 3.85 11.78
N GLU A 141 -10.85 3.36 12.83
CA GLU A 141 -9.60 3.94 13.33
C GLU A 141 -8.50 3.85 12.28
N PHE A 142 -8.37 2.70 11.63
CA PHE A 142 -7.38 2.48 10.57
C PHE A 142 -7.56 3.50 9.44
N LEU A 143 -8.79 3.67 8.96
CA LEU A 143 -9.09 4.63 7.90
C LEU A 143 -8.86 6.07 8.34
N SER A 144 -9.18 6.39 9.59
CA SER A 144 -8.97 7.73 10.16
C SER A 144 -7.48 8.09 10.19
N ILE A 145 -6.63 7.15 10.54
CA ILE A 145 -5.17 7.35 10.55
C ILE A 145 -4.68 7.70 9.15
N ILE A 146 -5.14 6.97 8.16
CA ILE A 146 -4.75 7.22 6.76
C ILE A 146 -5.24 8.59 6.31
N ASP A 147 -6.49 8.91 6.62
CA ASP A 147 -7.09 10.19 6.22
C ASP A 147 -6.32 11.37 6.79
N LYS A 148 -5.97 11.29 8.08
CA LYS A 148 -5.19 12.34 8.73
C LYS A 148 -3.79 12.47 8.14
N ALA A 149 -3.17 11.36 7.80
CA ALA A 149 -1.84 11.36 7.21
C ALA A 149 -1.85 12.01 5.83
N GLU A 150 -2.85 11.72 5.02
CA GLU A 150 -2.99 12.35 3.70
C GLU A 150 -3.19 13.84 3.82
N ASN A 151 -4.02 14.28 4.76
CA ASN A 151 -4.27 15.70 4.97
C ASN A 151 -3.04 16.42 5.53
N GLY A 152 -2.34 15.77 6.46
CA GLY A 152 -1.10 16.31 7.03
C GLY A 152 -0.01 16.46 5.99
N ASP A 153 0.10 15.49 5.10
CA ASP A 153 1.07 15.51 4.01
C ASP A 153 0.82 16.70 3.07
N ALA A 154 -0.44 16.93 2.73
CA ALA A 154 -0.82 18.07 1.89
C ALA A 154 -0.45 19.39 2.56
N LYS A 155 -0.64 19.49 3.87
CA LYS A 155 -0.27 20.70 4.62
C LYS A 155 1.23 20.91 4.63
N GLN A 156 1.99 19.84 4.73
CA GLN A 156 3.44 19.94 4.72
C GLN A 156 3.97 20.44 3.38
N GLU A 157 3.34 20.04 2.31
CA GLU A 157 3.71 20.51 0.98
C GLU A 157 3.48 22.01 0.82
N GLU A 158 2.48 22.54 1.50
CA GLU A 158 2.20 23.98 1.47
C GLU A 158 3.21 24.76 2.28
N ILE A 159 3.74 24.18 3.32
CA ILE A 159 4.66 24.87 4.22
C ILE A 159 6.03 25.06 3.63
N PRO A 160 6.61 24.05 3.07
CA PRO A 160 7.97 24.24 2.68
C PRO A 160 8.08 25.01 1.47
N THR A 161 7.87 25.26 1.32
CA THR A 161 8.46 25.60 0.48
C THR A 161 9.73 25.47 0.41
N ILE A 162 10.21 24.66 0.64
CA ILE A 162 11.18 24.23 0.50
C ILE A 162 11.51 23.59 -0.11
N SER A 163 11.09 23.28 -0.11
CA SER A 163 11.61 22.93 -0.74
C SER A 163 11.77 22.79 -1.41
N GLU A 164 11.81 22.83 -1.47
CA GLU A 164 12.29 22.87 -2.19
C GLU A 164 12.67 22.61 -2.33
N ALA A 165 12.67 22.25 -1.88
CA ALA A 165 13.32 22.13 -2.21
C ALA A 165 13.56 21.44 -2.16
N THR A 166 13.50 21.22 -1.75
CA THR A 166 14.09 20.87 -2.05
C THR A 166 14.11 20.27 -2.43
N CYS A 167 13.95 19.96 -2.17
CA CYS A 167 14.25 19.76 -2.89
C CYS A 167 14.47 19.51 -3.42
N LEU A 168 14.43 18.93 -3.10
CA LEU A 168 14.91 19.12 -3.80
C LEU A 168 15.26 18.82 -4.03
N LEU A 169 15.16 18.37 -3.56
CA LEU A 169 15.75 18.62 -3.95
C LEU A 169 16.04 18.17 -4.33
N TYR A 170 15.99 17.73 -3.81
CA TYR A 170 16.47 17.96 -4.36
C TYR A 170 16.71 17.97 -5.03
N THR A 171 16.66 17.18 -4.47
CA THR A 171 17.05 17.72 -5.09
C THR A 171 17.16 18.26 -5.43
N SER A 172 17.35 18.01 -4.89
CA SER A 172 17.69 18.98 -5.31
C SER A 172 17.81 19.48 -5.49
N ASP A 173 17.99 19.12 -5.02
CA ASP A 173 18.42 20.12 -5.28
C ASP A 173 18.63 20.29 -5.42
N ALA A 174 18.40 19.27 -5.00
CA ALA A 174 18.81 19.89 -5.21
C ALA A 174 18.97 20.24 -5.40
N ALA A 175 19.11 19.85 -4.99
CA ALA A 175 19.42 20.62 -5.27
C ALA A 175 19.54 21.13 -5.42
N ASP A 176 19.90 21.04 -5.09
CA ASP A 176 20.23 22.01 -5.33
C ASP A 176 20.30 22.14 -5.35
N ASP A 177 20.19 21.57 -4.93
CA ASP A 177 20.44 22.18 -5.08
C ASP A 177 20.44 22.06 -5.08
N LEU A 178 20.31 21.80 -4.70
CA LEU A 178 20.47 22.18 -4.88
C LEU A 178 20.46 22.06 -5.07
N THR A 179 20.46 21.61 -4.58
CA THR A 179 20.54 22.03 -4.86
C THR A 179 20.53 22.17 -5.17
#